data_d849b889f840743a927a1eb503a38758
#
_entry.id   d849b889f840743a927a1eb503a38758
#
_cell.length_a   1.000
_cell.length_b   1.000
_cell.length_c   1.000
_cell.angle_alpha   90.00
_cell.angle_beta   90.00
_cell.angle_gamma   90.00
#
_symmetry.space_group_name_H-M   'P 1'
#
loop_
_entity.id
_entity.type
_entity.pdbx_description
1 polymer ?
#
loop_
_entity_poly.entity_id
_entity_poly.type
_entity_poly.pdbx_seq_one_letter_code
_entity_poly.pdbx_strand_id
1 'polypeptide(L)'
;MSLLRLPPETLKQIFDQLDSSFFHEDLGRLTVCKQWFDFALPECLKNITLSQETLRNLVISQPTSAKPSPLEKSLETLNLNLGVYQDNISPPSPREPTASNKALRDKSVKTWTKALNDDLAHLAIVVQKSHRLRELRISTCGSLLSNPLSSPEDYLSLSTMRAFLSVENLSVLVLDLPGTSLDSSGERGDECHICPSIAALLPTLRTLHLRMRTICPDVLKVQDPSSTWKLGTVIINFVLLTDQLSMMAATHSKPCDSHGGGLIQLRVDIQEQAEALVTRMVSPKTMRILTQTLPQFDTMSLDVLTGKIMKLGDGAAWDEDGKTVQEDSEPESEISDGEFDGFLDD
;
A
#
# COMPACT_ATOMS: atom_id res chain seq x y z
N MET A 1 15.04 -44.89 -3.36
CA MET A 1 15.80 -44.11 -4.37
C MET A 1 16.13 -42.75 -3.75
N SER A 2 17.38 -42.29 -3.88
CA SER A 2 17.76 -40.96 -3.37
C SER A 2 17.29 -39.88 -4.37
N LEU A 3 16.58 -38.88 -3.92
CA LEU A 3 16.19 -37.71 -4.72
C LEU A 3 17.37 -37.07 -5.48
N LEU A 4 18.56 -37.19 -4.92
CA LEU A 4 19.82 -36.65 -5.49
C LEU A 4 20.32 -37.41 -6.75
N ARG A 5 19.68 -38.52 -7.13
CA ARG A 5 19.96 -39.25 -8.37
C ARG A 5 19.00 -38.90 -9.51
N LEU A 6 18.05 -37.99 -9.28
CA LEU A 6 17.16 -37.49 -10.32
C LEU A 6 17.92 -36.62 -11.31
N PRO A 7 17.54 -36.63 -12.59
CA PRO A 7 18.06 -35.69 -13.56
C PRO A 7 17.77 -34.23 -13.12
N PRO A 8 18.65 -33.28 -13.47
CA PRO A 8 18.46 -31.86 -13.13
C PRO A 8 17.11 -31.31 -13.56
N GLU A 9 16.60 -31.78 -14.71
CA GLU A 9 15.30 -31.35 -15.27
C GLU A 9 14.14 -31.78 -14.36
N THR A 10 14.19 -33.02 -13.84
CA THR A 10 13.18 -33.54 -12.91
C THR A 10 13.25 -32.84 -11.57
N LEU A 11 14.46 -32.57 -11.08
CA LEU A 11 14.64 -31.76 -9.85
C LEU A 11 14.05 -30.36 -10.03
N LYS A 12 14.30 -29.70 -11.15
CA LYS A 12 13.73 -28.40 -11.46
C LYS A 12 12.21 -28.42 -11.47
N GLN A 13 11.60 -29.42 -12.12
CA GLN A 13 10.14 -29.59 -12.13
C GLN A 13 9.56 -29.77 -10.72
N ILE A 14 10.27 -30.49 -9.85
CA ILE A 14 9.87 -30.63 -8.44
C ILE A 14 9.92 -29.27 -7.74
N PHE A 15 11.01 -28.50 -7.93
CA PHE A 15 11.15 -27.18 -7.32
C PHE A 15 10.12 -26.18 -7.84
N ASP A 16 9.78 -26.23 -9.13
CA ASP A 16 8.74 -25.39 -9.72
C ASP A 16 7.32 -25.64 -9.10
N GLN A 17 7.13 -26.82 -8.44
CA GLN A 17 5.91 -27.14 -7.68
C GLN A 17 6.00 -26.75 -6.20
N LEU A 18 7.20 -26.46 -5.70
CA LEU A 18 7.41 -26.03 -4.33
C LEU A 18 7.35 -24.50 -4.29
N ASP A 19 6.44 -23.97 -3.49
CA ASP A 19 6.38 -22.52 -3.26
C ASP A 19 7.58 -22.07 -2.40
N SER A 20 7.97 -20.80 -2.53
CA SER A 20 8.99 -20.17 -1.69
C SER A 20 8.69 -20.27 -0.19
N SER A 21 7.41 -20.29 0.19
CA SER A 21 6.94 -20.49 1.57
C SER A 21 7.52 -21.77 2.19
N PHE A 22 7.64 -22.86 1.42
CA PHE A 22 8.24 -24.11 1.87
C PHE A 22 9.66 -23.91 2.42
N PHE A 23 10.46 -23.05 1.80
CA PHE A 23 11.82 -22.75 2.23
C PHE A 23 11.84 -21.71 3.35
N HIS A 24 10.91 -20.77 3.35
CA HIS A 24 10.83 -19.73 4.38
C HIS A 24 10.39 -20.28 5.74
N GLU A 25 9.61 -21.35 5.78
CA GLU A 25 9.25 -22.05 7.01
C GLU A 25 10.49 -22.64 7.73
N ASP A 26 11.43 -23.18 6.94
CA ASP A 26 12.68 -23.77 7.45
C ASP A 26 13.81 -23.64 6.42
N LEU A 27 14.68 -22.68 6.65
CA LEU A 27 15.88 -22.45 5.81
C LEU A 27 16.86 -23.63 5.83
N GLY A 28 16.77 -24.55 6.82
CA GLY A 28 17.54 -25.78 6.84
C GLY A 28 17.25 -26.65 5.63
N ARG A 29 16.06 -26.53 5.03
CA ARG A 29 15.68 -27.22 3.78
C ARG A 29 16.53 -26.82 2.57
N LEU A 30 17.24 -25.70 2.63
CA LEU A 30 18.20 -25.29 1.59
C LEU A 30 19.52 -26.06 1.69
N THR A 31 19.87 -26.61 2.86
CA THR A 31 21.20 -27.10 3.16
C THR A 31 21.38 -28.63 2.97
N VAL A 32 20.48 -29.31 2.26
CA VAL A 32 20.49 -30.75 2.04
C VAL A 32 21.79 -31.21 1.33
N CYS A 33 22.15 -30.55 0.23
CA CYS A 33 23.42 -30.71 -0.47
C CYS A 33 23.65 -29.56 -1.43
N LYS A 34 24.85 -29.45 -2.01
CA LYS A 34 25.17 -28.33 -2.93
C LYS A 34 24.29 -28.29 -4.16
N GLN A 35 24.05 -29.43 -4.83
CA GLN A 35 23.17 -29.48 -6.00
C GLN A 35 21.74 -29.07 -5.66
N TRP A 36 21.21 -29.54 -4.54
CA TRP A 36 19.91 -29.12 -4.02
C TRP A 36 19.87 -27.62 -3.77
N PHE A 37 20.88 -27.06 -3.09
CA PHE A 37 20.98 -25.65 -2.81
C PHE A 37 20.95 -24.78 -4.08
N ASP A 38 21.67 -25.20 -5.13
CA ASP A 38 21.75 -24.47 -6.39
C ASP A 38 20.37 -24.35 -7.10
N PHE A 39 19.46 -25.33 -6.90
CA PHE A 39 18.09 -25.27 -7.41
C PHE A 39 17.10 -24.62 -6.43
N ALA A 40 17.23 -24.90 -5.14
CA ALA A 40 16.32 -24.44 -4.11
C ALA A 40 16.44 -22.95 -3.82
N LEU A 41 17.66 -22.39 -3.86
CA LEU A 41 17.90 -20.99 -3.57
C LEU A 41 17.15 -20.04 -4.52
N PRO A 42 17.16 -20.21 -5.84
CA PRO A 42 16.37 -19.40 -6.76
C PRO A 42 14.86 -19.43 -6.43
N GLU A 43 14.30 -20.60 -6.09
CA GLU A 43 12.90 -20.75 -5.74
C GLU A 43 12.57 -20.05 -4.40
N CYS A 44 13.43 -20.20 -3.41
CA CYS A 44 13.32 -19.48 -2.13
C CYS A 44 13.30 -17.95 -2.33
N LEU A 45 14.05 -17.45 -3.30
CA LEU A 45 14.19 -16.02 -3.57
C LEU A 45 13.15 -15.45 -4.54
N LYS A 46 12.22 -16.26 -5.08
CA LYS A 46 11.16 -15.76 -5.98
C LYS A 46 10.21 -14.80 -5.27
N ASN A 47 9.71 -15.19 -4.11
CA ASN A 47 8.75 -14.40 -3.34
C ASN A 47 9.38 -14.05 -2.00
N ILE A 48 9.67 -12.79 -1.78
CA ILE A 48 10.34 -12.33 -0.57
C ILE A 48 9.44 -11.37 0.18
N THR A 49 9.29 -11.63 1.47
CA THR A 49 8.68 -10.70 2.42
C THR A 49 9.74 -10.21 3.40
N LEU A 50 9.97 -8.90 3.42
CA LEU A 50 10.95 -8.26 4.27
C LEU A 50 10.25 -7.35 5.29
N SER A 51 10.55 -7.59 6.56
CA SER A 51 10.37 -6.58 7.60
C SER A 51 11.55 -5.61 7.59
N GLN A 52 11.46 -4.53 8.32
CA GLN A 52 12.58 -3.59 8.46
C GLN A 52 13.85 -4.27 8.98
N GLU A 53 13.72 -5.18 9.95
CA GLU A 53 14.86 -5.89 10.52
C GLU A 53 15.49 -6.85 9.50
N THR A 54 14.67 -7.64 8.80
CA THR A 54 15.15 -8.56 7.77
C THR A 54 15.76 -7.83 6.58
N LEU A 55 15.23 -6.64 6.20
CA LEU A 55 15.81 -5.76 5.20
C LEU A 55 17.23 -5.35 5.59
N ARG A 56 17.42 -4.86 6.82
CA ARG A 56 18.73 -4.44 7.31
C ARG A 56 19.72 -5.60 7.29
N ASN A 57 19.31 -6.78 7.76
CA ASN A 57 20.15 -7.99 7.74
C ASN A 57 20.51 -8.39 6.30
N LEU A 58 19.58 -8.28 5.36
CA LEU A 58 19.83 -8.56 3.96
C LEU A 58 20.87 -7.59 3.38
N VAL A 59 20.73 -6.29 3.62
CA VAL A 59 21.66 -5.26 3.11
C VAL A 59 23.07 -5.46 3.68
N ILE A 60 23.19 -5.72 4.99
CA ILE A 60 24.49 -5.95 5.64
C ILE A 60 25.17 -7.23 5.11
N SER A 61 24.40 -8.27 4.80
CA SER A 61 24.91 -9.56 4.35
C SER A 61 25.28 -9.60 2.86
N GLN A 62 24.89 -8.59 2.08
CA GLN A 62 25.22 -8.56 0.65
C GLN A 62 26.71 -8.31 0.43
N PRO A 63 27.43 -9.23 -0.23
CA PRO A 63 28.84 -8.99 -0.60
C PRO A 63 28.91 -7.88 -1.65
N THR A 64 29.87 -6.99 -1.51
CA THR A 64 30.19 -5.90 -2.46
C THR A 64 30.79 -6.48 -3.78
N SER A 65 30.17 -7.52 -4.32
CA SER A 65 30.68 -8.26 -5.48
C SER A 65 30.09 -7.67 -6.77
N ALA A 66 30.90 -7.55 -7.80
CA ALA A 66 30.49 -7.13 -9.15
C ALA A 66 29.58 -8.17 -9.86
N LYS A 67 29.37 -9.36 -9.29
CA LYS A 67 28.50 -10.38 -9.86
C LYS A 67 27.03 -10.11 -9.47
N PRO A 68 26.09 -10.26 -10.42
CA PRO A 68 24.68 -10.13 -10.12
C PRO A 68 24.28 -11.09 -9.00
N SER A 69 23.58 -10.57 -7.99
CA SER A 69 23.16 -11.37 -6.84
C SER A 69 22.14 -12.43 -7.27
N PRO A 70 22.04 -13.57 -6.57
CA PRO A 70 20.96 -14.54 -6.81
C PRO A 70 19.58 -13.90 -6.73
N LEU A 71 19.42 -12.90 -5.86
CA LEU A 71 18.19 -12.13 -5.68
C LEU A 71 17.79 -11.38 -6.97
N GLU A 72 18.73 -10.67 -7.62
CA GLU A 72 18.48 -9.95 -8.88
C GLU A 72 17.94 -10.85 -9.99
N LYS A 73 18.33 -12.13 -9.99
CA LYS A 73 17.96 -13.10 -11.04
C LYS A 73 16.63 -13.79 -10.78
N SER A 74 16.23 -13.93 -9.53
CA SER A 74 15.12 -14.81 -9.13
C SER A 74 13.89 -14.08 -8.63
N LEU A 75 14.05 -12.85 -8.16
CA LEU A 75 12.95 -12.09 -7.51
C LEU A 75 11.80 -11.81 -8.47
N GLU A 76 10.62 -12.33 -8.14
CA GLU A 76 9.36 -12.15 -8.88
C GLU A 76 8.34 -11.34 -8.08
N THR A 77 8.29 -11.55 -6.75
CA THR A 77 7.40 -10.84 -5.83
C THR A 77 8.21 -10.28 -4.66
N LEU A 78 8.05 -9.00 -4.38
CA LEU A 78 8.63 -8.32 -3.23
C LEU A 78 7.54 -7.70 -2.36
N ASN A 79 7.47 -8.15 -1.11
CA ASN A 79 6.60 -7.58 -0.09
C ASN A 79 7.46 -6.89 0.97
N LEU A 80 7.26 -5.59 1.18
CA LEU A 80 7.91 -4.81 2.23
C LEU A 80 6.89 -4.46 3.32
N ASN A 81 7.09 -5.02 4.52
CA ASN A 81 6.28 -4.70 5.70
C ASN A 81 7.11 -3.81 6.63
N LEU A 82 6.94 -2.50 6.49
CA LEU A 82 7.73 -1.52 7.20
C LEU A 82 7.00 -1.10 8.49
N GLY A 83 7.64 -1.37 9.62
CA GLY A 83 7.14 -0.93 10.93
C GLY A 83 7.39 0.56 11.16
N VAL A 84 6.69 1.11 12.15
CA VAL A 84 6.95 2.45 12.67
C VAL A 84 8.07 2.38 13.69
N TYR A 85 8.79 3.50 13.87
CA TYR A 85 9.77 3.63 14.95
C TYR A 85 9.12 3.26 16.30
N GLN A 86 9.63 2.21 16.93
CA GLN A 86 9.21 1.82 18.27
C GLN A 86 10.24 2.35 19.26
N ASP A 87 9.81 3.28 20.12
CA ASP A 87 10.60 3.63 21.29
C ASP A 87 10.65 2.42 22.23
N ASN A 88 11.78 1.72 22.26
CA ASN A 88 12.05 0.68 23.27
C ASN A 88 12.23 1.27 24.68
N ILE A 89 12.01 2.56 24.83
CA ILE A 89 12.03 3.24 26.11
C ILE A 89 10.70 2.98 26.80
N SER A 90 10.76 2.42 28.00
CA SER A 90 9.66 2.10 28.93
C SER A 90 8.47 3.04 28.82
N PRO A 91 7.23 2.55 29.05
CA PRO A 91 6.03 3.35 28.92
C PRO A 91 6.23 4.70 29.64
N PRO A 92 5.84 5.80 29.00
CA PRO A 92 6.07 7.11 29.55
C PRO A 92 5.46 7.17 30.96
N SER A 93 6.30 7.39 31.95
CA SER A 93 5.82 7.81 33.26
C SER A 93 4.87 8.99 33.03
N PRO A 94 3.74 9.10 33.74
CA PRO A 94 2.74 10.15 33.53
C PRO A 94 3.23 11.57 33.81
N ARG A 95 4.54 11.75 33.98
CA ARG A 95 5.19 13.06 34.06
C ARG A 95 5.44 13.56 32.65
N GLU A 96 5.06 14.83 32.41
CA GLU A 96 5.27 15.55 31.16
C GLU A 96 6.68 15.33 30.59
N PRO A 97 6.81 15.06 29.26
CA PRO A 97 8.11 14.89 28.66
C PRO A 97 8.92 16.19 28.78
N THR A 98 10.04 16.13 29.45
CA THR A 98 10.97 17.27 29.53
C THR A 98 11.50 17.58 28.13
N ALA A 99 11.79 18.87 27.83
CA ALA A 99 12.31 19.31 26.53
C ALA A 99 13.55 18.49 26.09
N SER A 100 14.36 18.02 27.04
CA SER A 100 15.52 17.15 26.78
C SER A 100 15.12 15.78 26.23
N ASN A 101 14.06 15.17 26.73
CA ASN A 101 13.58 13.84 26.26
C ASN A 101 13.02 13.95 24.83
N LYS A 102 12.33 15.05 24.51
CA LYS A 102 11.83 15.30 23.16
C LYS A 102 12.99 15.43 22.15
N ALA A 103 14.02 16.21 22.47
CA ALA A 103 15.18 16.39 21.58
C ALA A 103 15.96 15.07 21.33
N LEU A 104 16.07 14.21 22.35
CA LEU A 104 16.70 12.89 22.21
C LEU A 104 15.87 11.98 21.32
N ARG A 105 14.55 11.96 21.50
CA ARG A 105 13.61 11.19 20.66
C ARG A 105 13.69 11.65 19.20
N ASP A 106 13.61 12.96 18.95
CA ASP A 106 13.68 13.51 17.59
C ASP A 106 14.98 13.11 16.89
N LYS A 107 16.12 13.10 17.61
CA LYS A 107 17.40 12.65 17.09
C LYS A 107 17.40 11.15 16.77
N SER A 108 16.84 10.33 17.64
CA SER A 108 16.74 8.87 17.43
C SER A 108 15.88 8.54 16.22
N VAL A 109 14.71 9.18 16.09
CA VAL A 109 13.82 9.05 14.94
C VAL A 109 14.52 9.45 13.64
N LYS A 110 15.19 10.60 13.60
CA LYS A 110 15.92 11.04 12.40
C LYS A 110 17.03 10.05 12.00
N THR A 111 17.75 9.51 12.97
CA THR A 111 18.81 8.51 12.71
C THR A 111 18.20 7.23 12.16
N TRP A 112 17.10 6.77 12.75
CA TRP A 112 16.38 5.58 12.31
C TRP A 112 15.80 5.77 10.90
N THR A 113 15.12 6.89 10.64
CA THR A 113 14.55 7.24 9.31
C THR A 113 15.64 7.25 8.24
N LYS A 114 16.80 7.85 8.54
CA LYS A 114 17.92 7.86 7.61
C LYS A 114 18.40 6.44 7.32
N ALA A 115 18.65 5.63 8.35
CA ALA A 115 19.10 4.26 8.18
C ALA A 115 18.11 3.42 7.37
N LEU A 116 16.79 3.56 7.62
CA LEU A 116 15.76 2.88 6.85
C LEU A 116 15.81 3.28 5.37
N ASN A 117 15.88 4.57 5.06
CA ASN A 117 15.93 5.03 3.67
C ASN A 117 17.23 4.64 2.97
N ASP A 118 18.36 4.59 3.68
CA ASP A 118 19.63 4.08 3.14
C ASP A 118 19.51 2.58 2.79
N ASP A 119 18.94 1.76 3.68
CA ASP A 119 18.69 0.32 3.45
C ASP A 119 17.72 0.11 2.27
N LEU A 120 16.63 0.88 2.21
CA LEU A 120 15.67 0.84 1.12
C LEU A 120 16.29 1.27 -0.22
N ALA A 121 17.15 2.30 -0.22
CA ALA A 121 17.83 2.74 -1.43
C ALA A 121 18.75 1.64 -2.00
N HIS A 122 19.47 0.91 -1.13
CA HIS A 122 20.26 -0.25 -1.55
C HIS A 122 19.38 -1.35 -2.15
N LEU A 123 18.25 -1.67 -1.50
CA LEU A 123 17.31 -2.66 -2.03
C LEU A 123 16.73 -2.21 -3.38
N ALA A 124 16.39 -0.93 -3.54
CA ALA A 124 15.86 -0.38 -4.78
C ALA A 124 16.81 -0.61 -5.97
N ILE A 125 18.13 -0.50 -5.76
CA ILE A 125 19.13 -0.79 -6.81
C ILE A 125 19.05 -2.26 -7.25
N VAL A 126 18.88 -3.19 -6.30
CA VAL A 126 18.73 -4.63 -6.58
C VAL A 126 17.43 -4.88 -7.33
N VAL A 127 16.35 -4.26 -6.89
CA VAL A 127 15.00 -4.36 -7.48
C VAL A 127 14.99 -3.85 -8.92
N GLN A 128 15.63 -2.71 -9.21
CA GLN A 128 15.75 -2.16 -10.57
C GLN A 128 16.48 -3.10 -11.54
N LYS A 129 17.45 -3.88 -11.03
CA LYS A 129 18.16 -4.89 -11.83
C LYS A 129 17.40 -6.20 -11.98
N SER A 130 16.31 -6.38 -11.24
CA SER A 130 15.48 -7.57 -11.25
C SER A 130 14.51 -7.58 -12.44
N HIS A 131 14.91 -8.10 -13.57
CA HIS A 131 14.05 -8.17 -14.77
C HIS A 131 12.83 -9.09 -14.63
N ARG A 132 12.78 -9.92 -13.59
CA ARG A 132 11.70 -10.87 -13.33
C ARG A 132 10.65 -10.31 -12.36
N LEU A 133 10.92 -9.21 -11.68
CA LEU A 133 9.99 -8.63 -10.74
C LEU A 133 8.67 -8.24 -11.43
N ARG A 134 7.58 -8.79 -10.94
CA ARG A 134 6.21 -8.58 -11.44
C ARG A 134 5.30 -7.96 -10.39
N GLU A 135 5.60 -8.20 -9.14
CA GLU A 135 4.74 -7.79 -8.04
C GLU A 135 5.54 -7.05 -6.96
N LEU A 136 5.09 -5.84 -6.65
CA LEU A 136 5.65 -5.00 -5.59
C LEU A 136 4.53 -4.60 -4.63
N ARG A 137 4.69 -4.99 -3.37
CA ARG A 137 3.80 -4.57 -2.28
C ARG A 137 4.61 -3.87 -1.22
N ILE A 138 4.21 -2.66 -0.86
CA ILE A 138 4.84 -1.89 0.22
C ILE A 138 3.74 -1.49 1.19
N SER A 139 3.83 -2.01 2.40
CA SER A 139 2.90 -1.67 3.47
C SER A 139 3.65 -1.06 4.66
N THR A 140 3.05 -0.02 5.22
CA THR A 140 3.53 0.62 6.43
C THR A 140 2.48 0.46 7.50
N CYS A 141 2.86 -0.10 8.65
CA CYS A 141 1.95 -0.11 9.79
C CYS A 141 1.81 1.34 10.29
N GLY A 142 0.61 1.89 10.24
CA GLY A 142 0.29 3.09 11.00
C GLY A 142 0.42 2.76 12.49
N SER A 143 1.22 3.52 13.25
CA SER A 143 1.28 3.33 14.69
C SER A 143 -0.02 3.80 15.34
N LEU A 144 -0.92 2.87 15.60
CA LEU A 144 -2.16 3.11 16.36
C LEU A 144 -1.88 3.46 17.83
N LEU A 145 -0.66 3.17 18.31
CA LEU A 145 -0.25 3.40 19.69
C LEU A 145 0.54 4.70 19.90
N SER A 146 0.95 5.37 18.83
CA SER A 146 1.61 6.66 18.94
C SER A 146 0.56 7.72 19.23
N ASN A 147 0.80 8.51 20.25
CA ASN A 147 -0.01 9.63 20.69
C ASN A 147 -0.64 10.36 19.47
N PRO A 148 -1.98 10.39 19.33
CA PRO A 148 -2.64 10.99 18.16
C PRO A 148 -2.33 12.49 17.97
N LEU A 149 -1.67 13.11 18.95
CA LEU A 149 -1.20 14.49 18.91
C LEU A 149 0.22 14.66 18.29
N SER A 150 0.96 13.56 18.07
CA SER A 150 2.21 13.64 17.32
C SER A 150 1.90 13.54 15.84
N SER A 151 2.32 14.54 15.04
CA SER A 151 2.28 14.46 13.58
C SER A 151 2.88 13.13 13.14
N PRO A 152 2.21 12.36 12.26
CA PRO A 152 2.83 11.19 11.70
C PRO A 152 4.14 11.63 11.05
N GLU A 153 5.22 11.03 11.50
CA GLU A 153 6.56 11.37 11.04
C GLU A 153 6.74 10.76 9.65
N ASP A 154 7.02 11.59 8.66
CA ASP A 154 7.35 11.16 7.31
C ASP A 154 8.70 10.43 7.34
N TYR A 155 8.63 9.08 7.25
CA TYR A 155 9.84 8.27 7.36
C TYR A 155 10.27 7.60 6.04
N LEU A 156 9.45 7.66 4.99
CA LEU A 156 9.84 7.21 3.65
C LEU A 156 10.18 8.42 2.78
N SER A 157 11.33 8.37 2.13
CA SER A 157 11.70 9.44 1.20
C SER A 157 11.06 9.25 -0.16
N LEU A 158 10.62 10.35 -0.77
CA LEU A 158 10.06 10.37 -2.12
C LEU A 158 11.04 9.80 -3.15
N SER A 159 12.33 10.15 -3.06
CA SER A 159 13.38 9.66 -3.96
C SER A 159 13.54 8.14 -3.90
N THR A 160 13.52 7.57 -2.69
CA THR A 160 13.60 6.11 -2.49
C THR A 160 12.38 5.41 -3.09
N MET A 161 11.18 5.94 -2.84
CA MET A 161 9.95 5.37 -3.39
C MET A 161 9.91 5.44 -4.92
N ARG A 162 10.37 6.54 -5.52
CA ARG A 162 10.50 6.63 -6.98
C ARG A 162 11.48 5.62 -7.56
N ALA A 163 12.58 5.35 -6.85
CA ALA A 163 13.52 4.32 -7.28
C ALA A 163 12.87 2.93 -7.34
N PHE A 164 11.98 2.58 -6.40
CA PHE A 164 11.19 1.36 -6.50
C PHE A 164 10.20 1.36 -7.67
N LEU A 165 9.60 2.51 -7.99
CA LEU A 165 8.62 2.63 -9.08
C LEU A 165 9.26 2.74 -10.46
N SER A 166 10.59 2.84 -10.57
CA SER A 166 11.28 2.85 -11.88
C SER A 166 11.47 1.47 -12.51
N VAL A 167 10.88 0.42 -11.93
CA VAL A 167 10.93 -0.96 -12.45
C VAL A 167 9.98 -1.10 -13.64
N GLU A 168 10.50 -1.55 -14.79
CA GLU A 168 9.79 -1.53 -16.08
C GLU A 168 8.66 -2.58 -16.22
N ASN A 169 8.70 -3.67 -15.47
CA ASN A 169 7.87 -4.84 -15.76
C ASN A 169 6.85 -5.19 -14.66
N LEU A 170 6.49 -4.25 -13.83
CA LEU A 170 5.49 -4.48 -12.79
C LEU A 170 4.12 -4.77 -13.39
N SER A 171 3.48 -5.82 -12.88
CA SER A 171 2.10 -6.17 -13.18
C SER A 171 1.16 -5.95 -11.99
N VAL A 172 1.69 -5.98 -10.78
CA VAL A 172 0.94 -5.74 -9.54
C VAL A 172 1.68 -4.71 -8.70
N LEU A 173 0.99 -3.64 -8.34
CA LEU A 173 1.48 -2.61 -7.42
C LEU A 173 0.48 -2.42 -6.30
N VAL A 174 0.93 -2.63 -5.08
CA VAL A 174 0.15 -2.35 -3.86
C VAL A 174 0.96 -1.39 -2.98
N LEU A 175 0.43 -0.21 -2.76
CA LEU A 175 1.00 0.78 -1.85
C LEU A 175 0.00 1.05 -0.72
N ASP A 176 0.35 0.58 0.46
CA ASP A 176 -0.42 0.77 1.68
C ASP A 176 0.38 1.62 2.66
N LEU A 177 0.30 2.94 2.51
CA LEU A 177 1.17 3.93 3.13
C LEU A 177 0.38 4.96 3.96
N PRO A 178 -0.44 4.54 4.95
CA PRO A 178 -1.26 5.48 5.72
C PRO A 178 -0.44 6.40 6.63
N GLY A 179 0.76 5.99 7.01
CA GLY A 179 1.61 6.68 8.00
C GLY A 179 2.63 7.65 7.43
N THR A 180 2.76 7.78 6.10
CA THR A 180 3.78 8.62 5.49
C THR A 180 3.21 9.49 4.37
N SER A 181 3.70 10.73 4.27
CA SER A 181 3.45 11.65 3.16
C SER A 181 4.63 11.56 2.19
N LEU A 182 4.32 11.39 0.91
CA LEU A 182 5.33 11.32 -0.14
C LEU A 182 5.32 12.61 -0.99
N ASP A 183 5.20 13.75 -0.28
CA ASP A 183 5.28 15.09 -0.85
C ASP A 183 6.60 15.74 -0.46
N SER A 184 7.21 16.44 -1.38
CA SER A 184 8.36 17.29 -1.10
C SER A 184 7.85 18.68 -0.70
N SER A 185 7.75 18.94 0.60
CA SER A 185 7.35 20.26 1.10
C SER A 185 8.37 21.32 0.67
N GLY A 186 8.01 22.14 -0.31
CA GLY A 186 8.81 23.29 -0.78
C GLY A 186 9.24 23.25 -2.24
N GLU A 187 9.15 22.15 -2.95
CA GLU A 187 9.41 22.09 -4.38
C GLU A 187 8.09 22.22 -5.17
N ARG A 188 8.06 23.13 -6.14
CA ARG A 188 6.91 23.30 -7.05
C ARG A 188 7.20 22.59 -8.35
N GLY A 189 6.30 21.70 -8.79
CA GLY A 189 6.38 21.02 -10.09
C GLY A 189 5.88 19.58 -10.01
N ASP A 190 5.84 18.91 -11.15
CA ASP A 190 5.40 17.50 -11.27
C ASP A 190 6.32 16.52 -10.51
N GLU A 191 7.47 16.98 -10.07
CA GLU A 191 8.41 16.19 -9.29
C GLU A 191 8.24 16.29 -7.76
N CYS A 192 7.25 17.04 -7.27
CA CYS A 192 7.08 17.22 -5.83
C CYS A 192 6.33 16.08 -5.13
N HIS A 193 5.67 15.16 -5.86
CA HIS A 193 4.90 14.07 -5.28
C HIS A 193 4.98 12.77 -6.09
N ILE A 194 4.54 11.64 -5.52
CA ILE A 194 4.70 10.29 -6.07
C ILE A 194 3.71 9.94 -7.20
N CYS A 195 2.56 10.61 -7.28
CA CYS A 195 1.45 10.23 -8.17
C CYS A 195 1.83 10.11 -9.65
N PRO A 196 2.63 11.03 -10.26
CA PRO A 196 3.06 10.88 -11.65
C PRO A 196 3.91 9.62 -11.88
N SER A 197 4.73 9.23 -10.90
CA SER A 197 5.54 8.01 -11.00
C SER A 197 4.68 6.74 -10.98
N ILE A 198 3.58 6.75 -10.24
CA ILE A 198 2.59 5.65 -10.25
C ILE A 198 1.86 5.63 -11.59
N ALA A 199 1.42 6.79 -12.09
CA ALA A 199 0.73 6.91 -13.37
C ALA A 199 1.57 6.38 -14.55
N ALA A 200 2.90 6.58 -14.52
CA ALA A 200 3.81 6.07 -15.52
C ALA A 200 3.81 4.53 -15.62
N LEU A 201 3.42 3.82 -14.57
CA LEU A 201 3.34 2.35 -14.54
C LEU A 201 2.00 1.80 -15.04
N LEU A 202 0.93 2.59 -15.12
CA LEU A 202 -0.41 2.12 -15.48
C LEU A 202 -0.45 1.27 -16.76
N PRO A 203 0.33 1.55 -17.82
CA PRO A 203 0.33 0.74 -19.04
C PRO A 203 0.78 -0.71 -18.83
N THR A 204 1.64 -0.97 -17.84
CA THR A 204 2.20 -2.30 -17.55
C THR A 204 1.42 -3.04 -16.48
N LEU A 205 0.73 -2.32 -15.61
CA LEU A 205 -0.01 -2.88 -14.48
C LEU A 205 -1.26 -3.65 -14.93
N ARG A 206 -1.57 -4.70 -14.16
CA ARG A 206 -2.86 -5.42 -14.17
C ARG A 206 -3.67 -5.12 -12.92
N THR A 207 -2.96 -4.86 -11.82
CA THR A 207 -3.57 -4.57 -10.52
C THR A 207 -2.86 -3.39 -9.88
N LEU A 208 -3.65 -2.43 -9.42
CA LEU A 208 -3.21 -1.25 -8.68
C LEU A 208 -4.07 -1.08 -7.43
N HIS A 209 -3.45 -1.17 -6.25
CA HIS A 209 -4.11 -0.89 -4.98
C HIS A 209 -3.35 0.23 -4.27
N LEU A 210 -4.07 1.28 -3.88
CA LEU A 210 -3.50 2.47 -3.25
C LEU A 210 -4.26 2.85 -1.98
N ARG A 211 -3.54 2.93 -0.87
CA ARG A 211 -3.96 3.60 0.36
C ARG A 211 -2.80 4.48 0.81
N MET A 212 -2.90 5.78 0.59
CA MET A 212 -1.82 6.72 0.79
C MET A 212 -2.33 7.96 1.53
N ARG A 213 -1.48 8.55 2.36
CA ARG A 213 -1.80 9.76 3.10
C ARG A 213 -2.03 10.97 2.21
N THR A 214 -1.19 11.13 1.18
CA THR A 214 -1.34 12.15 0.14
C THR A 214 -1.50 11.49 -1.22
N ILE A 215 -2.50 11.91 -1.97
CA ILE A 215 -2.83 11.38 -3.29
C ILE A 215 -3.52 12.49 -4.11
N CYS A 216 -3.40 12.47 -5.41
CA CYS A 216 -4.10 13.40 -6.30
C CYS A 216 -4.54 12.71 -7.59
N PRO A 217 -5.38 13.35 -8.42
CA PRO A 217 -5.89 12.77 -9.66
C PRO A 217 -4.81 12.35 -10.65
N ASP A 218 -3.61 12.95 -10.58
CA ASP A 218 -2.48 12.58 -11.45
C ASP A 218 -2.06 11.12 -11.32
N VAL A 219 -2.44 10.44 -10.22
CA VAL A 219 -2.17 9.00 -10.02
C VAL A 219 -2.85 8.11 -11.08
N LEU A 220 -3.97 8.55 -11.64
CA LEU A 220 -4.73 7.87 -12.69
C LEU A 220 -4.62 8.54 -14.05
N LYS A 221 -3.80 9.59 -14.17
CA LYS A 221 -3.70 10.39 -15.39
C LYS A 221 -3.11 9.60 -16.54
N VAL A 222 -3.85 9.53 -17.62
CA VAL A 222 -3.44 8.87 -18.86
C VAL A 222 -2.41 9.72 -19.55
N GLN A 223 -1.19 9.20 -19.74
CA GLN A 223 -0.11 9.91 -20.41
C GLN A 223 -0.27 9.85 -21.94
N ASP A 224 -0.65 8.68 -22.49
CA ASP A 224 -0.89 8.49 -23.91
C ASP A 224 -2.37 8.13 -24.15
N PRO A 225 -3.16 9.05 -24.75
CA PRO A 225 -4.57 8.83 -25.00
C PRO A 225 -4.87 7.77 -26.06
N SER A 226 -3.87 7.32 -26.83
CA SER A 226 -4.05 6.31 -27.88
C SER A 226 -3.85 4.87 -27.41
N SER A 227 -3.25 4.67 -26.23
CA SER A 227 -2.94 3.34 -25.71
C SER A 227 -4.12 2.70 -24.99
N THR A 228 -4.29 1.38 -25.19
CA THR A 228 -5.19 0.55 -24.39
C THR A 228 -4.40 -0.28 -23.37
N TRP A 229 -4.94 -0.48 -22.18
CA TRP A 229 -4.18 -1.02 -21.05
C TRP A 229 -4.74 -2.34 -20.53
N LYS A 230 -3.84 -3.22 -20.11
CA LYS A 230 -4.17 -4.52 -19.52
C LYS A 230 -4.60 -4.41 -18.05
N LEU A 231 -4.70 -3.19 -17.53
CA LEU A 231 -5.15 -2.93 -16.17
C LEU A 231 -6.57 -3.48 -15.99
N GLY A 232 -6.75 -4.33 -14.99
CA GLY A 232 -8.04 -4.99 -14.72
C GLY A 232 -8.61 -4.59 -13.36
N THR A 233 -7.75 -4.32 -12.38
CA THR A 233 -8.18 -4.02 -11.02
C THR A 233 -7.52 -2.75 -10.52
N VAL A 234 -8.32 -1.79 -10.07
CA VAL A 234 -7.87 -0.57 -9.41
C VAL A 234 -8.70 -0.36 -8.14
N ILE A 235 -8.03 -0.19 -7.03
CA ILE A 235 -8.66 0.13 -5.74
C ILE A 235 -7.93 1.30 -5.11
N ILE A 236 -8.67 2.38 -4.83
CA ILE A 236 -8.16 3.56 -4.13
C ILE A 236 -8.90 3.71 -2.83
N ASN A 237 -8.15 3.62 -1.73
CA ASN A 237 -8.72 3.74 -0.40
C ASN A 237 -8.28 5.04 0.27
N PHE A 238 -9.23 5.93 0.51
CA PHE A 238 -9.01 7.19 1.23
C PHE A 238 -9.04 7.03 2.74
N VAL A 239 -9.46 5.88 3.26
CA VAL A 239 -9.55 5.61 4.70
C VAL A 239 -8.20 5.13 5.21
N LEU A 240 -7.54 5.92 6.05
CA LEU A 240 -6.19 5.62 6.55
C LEU A 240 -6.20 4.81 7.85
N LEU A 241 -7.27 4.89 8.63
CA LEU A 241 -7.41 4.17 9.90
C LEU A 241 -8.54 3.16 9.78
N THR A 242 -8.27 1.95 10.25
CA THR A 242 -9.26 0.87 10.32
C THR A 242 -9.91 0.76 11.70
N ASP A 243 -9.34 1.39 12.74
CA ASP A 243 -9.85 1.30 14.10
C ASP A 243 -10.71 2.50 14.46
N GLN A 244 -11.92 2.24 14.93
CA GLN A 244 -12.99 3.20 15.22
C GLN A 244 -12.68 4.26 16.31
N LEU A 245 -11.50 4.24 16.90
CA LEU A 245 -11.20 5.06 18.10
C LEU A 245 -10.60 6.44 17.82
N SER A 246 -10.34 6.81 16.57
CA SER A 246 -9.66 8.07 16.25
C SER A 246 -10.54 9.01 15.42
N MET A 247 -11.33 9.84 16.09
CA MET A 247 -12.18 10.90 15.49
C MET A 247 -11.41 12.11 14.95
N MET A 248 -10.14 11.98 14.56
CA MET A 248 -9.32 13.13 14.17
C MET A 248 -9.13 13.26 12.66
N ALA A 249 -8.87 14.47 12.18
CA ALA A 249 -8.66 14.85 10.77
C ALA A 249 -7.53 14.09 10.05
N ALA A 250 -6.81 13.20 10.74
CA ALA A 250 -5.77 12.35 10.19
C ALA A 250 -6.29 11.01 9.61
N THR A 251 -7.61 10.79 9.61
CA THR A 251 -8.22 9.51 9.20
C THR A 251 -8.37 9.34 7.70
N HIS A 252 -8.17 10.39 6.92
CA HIS A 252 -8.42 10.39 5.48
C HIS A 252 -7.21 10.89 4.70
N SER A 253 -7.11 10.41 3.46
CA SER A 253 -6.16 10.94 2.49
C SER A 253 -6.38 12.44 2.25
N LYS A 254 -5.28 13.14 1.96
CA LYS A 254 -5.28 14.56 1.60
C LYS A 254 -4.83 14.72 0.14
N PRO A 255 -5.27 15.79 -0.55
CA PRO A 255 -4.68 16.11 -1.85
C PRO A 255 -3.19 16.43 -1.70
N CYS A 256 -2.41 16.12 -2.74
CA CYS A 256 -1.02 16.58 -2.82
C CYS A 256 -0.97 18.12 -2.85
N ASP A 257 0.11 18.72 -2.36
CA ASP A 257 0.26 20.19 -2.26
C ASP A 257 0.08 20.94 -3.60
N SER A 258 0.28 20.24 -4.73
CA SER A 258 0.04 20.77 -6.08
C SER A 258 -1.45 20.94 -6.41
N HIS A 259 -2.34 20.29 -5.69
CA HIS A 259 -3.77 20.28 -5.91
C HIS A 259 -4.49 20.92 -4.72
N GLY A 260 -5.12 22.06 -4.95
CA GLY A 260 -5.98 22.71 -3.95
C GLY A 260 -7.28 21.90 -3.73
N GLY A 261 -8.00 22.21 -2.66
CA GLY A 261 -9.30 21.61 -2.35
C GLY A 261 -9.27 20.68 -1.14
N GLY A 262 -10.46 20.26 -0.70
CA GLY A 262 -10.63 19.32 0.41
C GLY A 262 -10.87 17.89 -0.06
N LEU A 263 -11.16 17.00 0.90
CA LEU A 263 -11.44 15.58 0.63
C LEU A 263 -12.58 15.36 -0.38
N ILE A 264 -13.63 16.21 -0.32
CA ILE A 264 -14.78 16.08 -1.23
C ILE A 264 -14.35 16.33 -2.66
N GLN A 265 -13.57 17.40 -2.92
CA GLN A 265 -13.07 17.71 -4.25
C GLN A 265 -12.12 16.63 -4.74
N LEU A 266 -11.18 16.20 -3.89
CA LEU A 266 -10.28 15.11 -4.19
C LEU A 266 -11.01 13.83 -4.63
N ARG A 267 -12.09 13.47 -3.95
CA ARG A 267 -12.92 12.32 -4.30
C ARG A 267 -13.54 12.47 -5.68
N VAL A 268 -14.13 13.64 -5.97
CA VAL A 268 -14.74 13.94 -7.28
C VAL A 268 -13.69 13.85 -8.39
N ASP A 269 -12.54 14.50 -8.21
CA ASP A 269 -11.47 14.55 -9.20
C ASP A 269 -10.89 13.15 -9.48
N ILE A 270 -10.70 12.33 -8.43
CA ILE A 270 -10.24 10.94 -8.59
C ILE A 270 -11.30 10.09 -9.27
N GLN A 271 -12.58 10.29 -8.97
CA GLN A 271 -13.67 9.56 -9.62
C GLN A 271 -13.73 9.89 -11.12
N GLU A 272 -13.65 11.16 -11.49
CA GLU A 272 -13.60 11.58 -12.91
C GLU A 272 -12.41 10.96 -13.66
N GLN A 273 -11.22 10.93 -13.04
CA GLN A 273 -10.07 10.28 -13.64
C GLN A 273 -10.25 8.75 -13.72
N ALA A 274 -10.88 8.13 -12.73
CA ALA A 274 -11.18 6.71 -12.75
C ALA A 274 -12.16 6.35 -13.87
N GLU A 275 -13.22 7.12 -14.07
CA GLU A 275 -14.17 6.97 -15.18
C GLU A 275 -13.48 7.13 -16.55
N ALA A 276 -12.61 8.12 -16.71
CA ALA A 276 -11.80 8.30 -17.91
C ALA A 276 -10.86 7.10 -18.13
N LEU A 277 -10.25 6.57 -17.07
CA LEU A 277 -9.37 5.41 -17.14
C LEU A 277 -10.11 4.15 -17.57
N VAL A 278 -11.31 3.89 -17.07
CA VAL A 278 -12.16 2.74 -17.44
C VAL A 278 -12.35 2.64 -18.93
N THR A 279 -12.52 3.76 -19.65
CA THR A 279 -12.69 3.79 -21.10
C THR A 279 -11.45 3.28 -21.87
N ARG A 280 -10.30 3.18 -21.21
CA ARG A 280 -9.02 2.72 -21.76
C ARG A 280 -8.65 1.30 -21.39
N MET A 281 -9.33 0.73 -20.38
CA MET A 281 -9.07 -0.63 -19.92
C MET A 281 -9.69 -1.65 -20.89
N VAL A 282 -8.88 -2.61 -21.35
CA VAL A 282 -9.36 -3.66 -22.29
C VAL A 282 -10.38 -4.57 -21.62
N SER A 283 -10.19 -4.89 -20.34
CA SER A 283 -11.05 -5.80 -19.59
C SER A 283 -11.10 -5.35 -18.11
N PRO A 284 -11.82 -4.27 -17.80
CA PRO A 284 -11.96 -3.83 -16.42
C PRO A 284 -12.74 -4.88 -15.61
N LYS A 285 -12.19 -5.27 -14.46
CA LYS A 285 -12.82 -6.20 -13.51
C LYS A 285 -13.32 -5.49 -12.27
N THR A 286 -12.50 -4.58 -11.76
CA THR A 286 -12.76 -3.88 -10.51
C THR A 286 -12.21 -2.46 -10.60
N MET A 287 -13.05 -1.46 -10.33
CA MET A 287 -12.63 -0.07 -10.18
C MET A 287 -13.35 0.51 -8.97
N ARG A 288 -12.66 0.60 -7.84
CA ARG A 288 -13.28 0.97 -6.56
C ARG A 288 -12.62 2.17 -5.93
N ILE A 289 -13.44 3.02 -5.34
CA ILE A 289 -13.03 4.15 -4.52
C ILE A 289 -13.66 3.99 -3.14
N LEU A 290 -12.82 3.83 -2.11
CA LEU A 290 -13.26 3.64 -0.75
C LEU A 290 -13.18 4.96 0.02
N THR A 291 -14.27 5.27 0.72
CA THR A 291 -14.41 6.45 1.57
C THR A 291 -15.12 6.08 2.87
N GLN A 292 -14.98 6.90 3.88
CA GLN A 292 -15.72 6.73 5.13
C GLN A 292 -16.88 7.72 5.18
N THR A 293 -18.04 7.25 5.63
CA THR A 293 -19.23 8.09 5.81
C THR A 293 -19.41 8.48 7.27
N LEU A 294 -19.85 9.73 7.47
CA LEU A 294 -20.25 10.22 8.78
C LEU A 294 -21.79 10.13 8.91
N PRO A 295 -22.34 9.89 10.08
CA PRO A 295 -21.71 9.77 11.39
C PRO A 295 -21.28 8.35 11.79
N GLN A 296 -21.65 7.31 11.01
CA GLN A 296 -21.45 5.90 11.39
C GLN A 296 -20.00 5.42 11.22
N PHE A 297 -19.15 6.17 10.55
CA PHE A 297 -17.77 5.79 10.21
C PHE A 297 -17.67 4.51 9.38
N ASP A 298 -18.74 4.15 8.68
CA ASP A 298 -18.73 3.00 7.79
C ASP A 298 -17.81 3.23 6.59
N THR A 299 -17.05 2.21 6.23
CA THR A 299 -16.27 2.23 5.00
C THR A 299 -17.17 1.89 3.82
N MET A 300 -17.38 2.87 2.95
CA MET A 300 -18.17 2.73 1.73
C MET A 300 -17.27 2.58 0.52
N SER A 301 -17.58 1.66 -0.36
CA SER A 301 -16.89 1.39 -1.61
C SER A 301 -17.80 1.74 -2.78
N LEU A 302 -17.42 2.75 -3.56
CA LEU A 302 -18.04 3.04 -4.85
C LEU A 302 -17.40 2.17 -5.93
N ASP A 303 -18.17 1.32 -6.57
CA ASP A 303 -17.75 0.63 -7.79
C ASP A 303 -18.00 1.54 -9.01
N VAL A 304 -16.95 2.08 -9.58
CA VAL A 304 -17.02 3.03 -10.72
C VAL A 304 -17.57 2.35 -11.99
N LEU A 305 -17.41 1.01 -12.14
CA LEU A 305 -17.91 0.28 -13.32
C LEU A 305 -19.42 0.18 -13.34
N THR A 306 -20.04 0.04 -12.18
CA THR A 306 -21.48 -0.21 -12.05
C THR A 306 -22.24 0.95 -11.41
N GLY A 307 -21.54 1.91 -10.82
CA GLY A 307 -22.11 3.00 -10.03
C GLY A 307 -22.66 2.54 -8.66
N LYS A 308 -22.50 1.27 -8.29
CA LYS A 308 -23.03 0.73 -7.04
C LYS A 308 -22.18 1.14 -5.85
N ILE A 309 -22.87 1.45 -4.75
CA ILE A 309 -22.24 1.72 -3.46
C ILE A 309 -22.39 0.47 -2.58
N MET A 310 -21.28 0.02 -2.01
CA MET A 310 -21.21 -1.14 -1.15
C MET A 310 -20.63 -0.73 0.20
N LYS A 311 -21.12 -1.32 1.28
CA LYS A 311 -20.58 -1.16 2.63
C LYS A 311 -19.62 -2.31 2.91
N LEU A 312 -18.38 -2.01 3.31
CA LEU A 312 -17.45 -3.03 3.81
C LEU A 312 -17.84 -3.42 5.23
N GLY A 313 -17.71 -4.72 5.54
CA GLY A 313 -17.89 -5.21 6.89
C GLY A 313 -16.74 -4.79 7.82
N ASP A 314 -17.00 -4.77 9.12
CA ASP A 314 -15.98 -4.50 10.12
C ASP A 314 -14.85 -5.57 10.03
N GLY A 315 -13.61 -5.11 9.92
CA GLY A 315 -12.45 -5.99 9.78
C GLY A 315 -12.26 -6.63 8.40
N ALA A 316 -13.11 -6.31 7.41
CA ALA A 316 -12.90 -6.74 6.03
C ALA A 316 -11.62 -6.13 5.46
N ALA A 317 -10.89 -6.90 4.66
CA ALA A 317 -9.78 -6.33 3.91
C ALA A 317 -10.30 -5.27 2.96
N TRP A 318 -9.56 -4.18 2.79
CA TRP A 318 -10.00 -3.03 1.99
C TRP A 318 -10.16 -3.32 0.49
N ASP A 319 -9.70 -4.46 0.02
CA ASP A 319 -9.86 -4.99 -1.33
C ASP A 319 -10.95 -6.06 -1.44
N GLU A 320 -11.65 -6.41 -0.34
CA GLU A 320 -12.78 -7.34 -0.35
C GLU A 320 -14.06 -6.71 -0.90
N ASP A 321 -14.98 -7.59 -1.36
CA ASP A 321 -16.31 -7.19 -1.79
C ASP A 321 -17.18 -6.83 -0.58
N GLY A 322 -17.75 -5.63 -0.58
CA GLY A 322 -18.70 -5.20 0.42
C GLY A 322 -20.13 -5.73 0.16
N LYS A 323 -21.03 -5.44 1.09
CA LYS A 323 -22.49 -5.65 0.91
C LYS A 323 -23.08 -4.46 0.17
N THR A 324 -23.88 -4.69 -0.87
CA THR A 324 -24.59 -3.64 -1.59
C THR A 324 -25.53 -2.91 -0.61
N VAL A 325 -25.41 -1.60 -0.51
CA VAL A 325 -26.37 -0.78 0.21
C VAL A 325 -27.60 -0.66 -0.70
N GLN A 326 -28.70 -1.29 -0.32
CA GLN A 326 -29.97 -0.99 -0.92
C GLN A 326 -30.35 0.42 -0.47
N GLU A 327 -30.65 1.31 -1.39
CA GLU A 327 -31.35 2.55 -1.06
C GLU A 327 -32.66 2.10 -0.40
N ASP A 328 -32.74 2.19 0.93
CA ASP A 328 -34.02 2.09 1.62
C ASP A 328 -34.87 3.21 1.05
N SER A 329 -35.81 2.85 0.21
CA SER A 329 -36.89 3.73 -0.24
C SER A 329 -37.45 4.35 1.04
N GLU A 330 -37.32 5.67 1.17
CA GLU A 330 -37.89 6.40 2.31
C GLU A 330 -39.32 5.86 2.52
N PRO A 331 -39.68 5.40 3.72
CA PRO A 331 -41.06 5.06 3.98
C PRO A 331 -41.84 6.34 3.71
N GLU A 332 -42.72 6.29 2.70
CA GLU A 332 -43.73 7.34 2.49
C GLU A 332 -44.34 7.61 3.87
N SER A 333 -44.02 8.77 4.43
CA SER A 333 -44.66 9.25 5.64
C SER A 333 -46.13 9.47 5.26
N GLU A 334 -46.94 8.45 5.52
CA GLU A 334 -48.41 8.66 5.61
C GLU A 334 -48.58 9.75 6.66
N ILE A 335 -48.72 10.97 6.17
CA ILE A 335 -49.27 12.09 6.98
C ILE A 335 -50.69 11.66 7.28
N SER A 336 -50.88 11.01 8.42
CA SER A 336 -52.15 10.81 9.05
C SER A 336 -52.65 12.22 9.42
N ASP A 337 -53.57 12.75 8.61
CA ASP A 337 -54.41 13.89 8.99
C ASP A 337 -55.25 13.48 10.20
N GLY A 338 -54.62 13.56 11.38
CA GLY A 338 -55.31 13.48 12.66
C GLY A 338 -56.09 14.76 12.87
N GLU A 339 -57.40 14.68 12.66
CA GLU A 339 -58.40 15.66 13.07
C GLU A 339 -58.13 16.09 14.52
N PHE A 340 -57.74 17.33 14.65
CA PHE A 340 -57.66 18.03 15.94
C PHE A 340 -59.04 18.54 16.27
N ASP A 341 -59.90 17.66 16.81
CA ASP A 341 -61.18 18.06 17.34
C ASP A 341 -61.00 18.72 18.71
N GLY A 342 -61.61 19.88 18.80
CA GLY A 342 -61.48 20.83 19.89
C GLY A 342 -61.99 20.32 21.24
N PHE A 343 -61.32 20.80 22.28
CA PHE A 343 -61.93 20.99 23.58
C PHE A 343 -61.63 22.40 24.06
N LEU A 344 -62.62 23.29 23.74
CA LEU A 344 -62.97 24.44 24.57
C LEU A 344 -64.08 23.94 25.43
N ASP A 345 -63.96 23.98 26.76
CA ASP A 345 -64.98 24.39 27.70
C ASP A 345 -64.41 24.39 29.14
N ASP A 346 -64.69 25.55 29.76
CA ASP A 346 -64.73 25.98 31.19
C ASP A 346 -63.37 26.17 31.91
#